data_a946263b8f8b33b3fe4c1f2e8c84b8c9
#
_entry.id   a946263b8f8b33b3fe4c1f2e8c84b8c9
#
_cell.length_a   1.000
_cell.length_b   1.000
_cell.length_c   1.000
_cell.angle_alpha   90.00
_cell.angle_beta   90.00
_cell.angle_gamma   90.00
#
_symmetry.space_group_name_H-M   'P 1'
#
loop_
_entity.id
_entity.type
_entity.pdbx_description
1 polymer ?
#
loop_
_entity_poly.entity_id
_entity_poly.type
_entity_poly.pdbx_seq_one_letter_code
_entity_poly.pdbx_strand_id
1 'polypeptide(L)'
;MKEKEEKREIERKGLKHQTKIMLLLCIIALLEGIYDFSKSLIKIGELETIHRQALCGKGLIAILLAFVIGKIAYNIKHGKIYTYKNADYIFYAAFLVFVDNEITERLLDIDTGIVPTLTWIFLLYISYIFKIGVHMKEDEDLT
;
A
#
# COMPACT_ATOMS: atom_id res chain seq x y z
N MET A 1 -31.16 -19.13 -11.48
CA MET A 1 -31.09 -17.64 -11.54
C MET A 1 -30.95 -17.06 -10.13
N LYS A 2 -31.78 -17.41 -9.16
CA LYS A 2 -31.71 -16.95 -7.77
C LYS A 2 -30.38 -17.25 -7.08
N GLU A 3 -29.83 -18.46 -7.21
CA GLU A 3 -28.56 -18.87 -6.61
C GLU A 3 -27.36 -18.02 -7.09
N LYS A 4 -27.37 -17.61 -8.36
CA LYS A 4 -26.33 -16.76 -8.96
C LYS A 4 -26.40 -15.31 -8.45
N GLU A 5 -27.61 -14.83 -8.17
CA GLU A 5 -27.83 -13.49 -7.58
C GLU A 5 -27.42 -13.46 -6.12
N GLU A 6 -27.75 -14.49 -5.34
CA GLU A 6 -27.38 -14.63 -3.94
C GLU A 6 -25.84 -14.69 -3.77
N LYS A 7 -25.17 -15.46 -4.62
CA LYS A 7 -23.70 -15.53 -4.64
C LYS A 7 -23.06 -14.17 -4.94
N ARG A 8 -23.57 -13.42 -5.91
CA ARG A 8 -23.10 -12.07 -6.24
C ARG A 8 -23.31 -11.08 -5.09
N GLU A 9 -24.40 -11.21 -4.33
CA GLU A 9 -24.69 -10.35 -3.20
C GLU A 9 -23.73 -10.61 -2.03
N ILE A 10 -23.39 -11.87 -1.75
CA ILE A 10 -22.42 -12.28 -0.75
C ILE A 10 -21.02 -11.74 -1.13
N GLU A 11 -20.61 -11.88 -2.39
CA GLU A 11 -19.35 -11.35 -2.90
C GLU A 11 -19.28 -9.82 -2.77
N ARG A 12 -20.35 -9.10 -3.08
CA ARG A 12 -20.43 -7.63 -2.91
C ARG A 12 -20.32 -7.21 -1.44
N LYS A 13 -20.95 -7.94 -0.52
CA LYS A 13 -20.85 -7.67 0.93
C LYS A 13 -19.44 -7.90 1.43
N GLY A 14 -18.77 -8.98 1.01
CA GLY A 14 -17.38 -9.27 1.32
C GLY A 14 -16.44 -8.17 0.82
N LEU A 15 -16.62 -7.72 -0.42
CA LEU A 15 -15.81 -6.66 -1.03
C LEU A 15 -15.97 -5.32 -0.29
N LYS A 16 -17.21 -4.97 0.12
CA LYS A 16 -17.44 -3.76 0.95
C LYS A 16 -16.73 -3.83 2.30
N HIS A 17 -16.71 -5.00 2.93
CA HIS A 17 -16.03 -5.19 4.21
C HIS A 17 -14.51 -5.05 4.07
N GLN A 18 -13.92 -5.69 3.06
CA GLN A 18 -12.49 -5.56 2.77
C GLN A 18 -12.08 -4.12 2.45
N THR A 19 -12.90 -3.39 1.68
CA THR A 19 -12.65 -1.97 1.40
C THR A 19 -12.65 -1.11 2.65
N LYS A 20 -13.55 -1.38 3.61
CA LYS A 20 -13.56 -0.68 4.91
C LYS A 20 -12.29 -0.94 5.72
N ILE A 21 -11.82 -2.19 5.75
CA ILE A 21 -10.57 -2.55 6.42
C ILE A 21 -9.38 -1.83 5.77
N MET A 22 -9.31 -1.82 4.44
CA MET A 22 -8.24 -1.11 3.72
C MET A 22 -8.24 0.39 4.01
N LEU A 23 -9.42 1.02 4.08
CA LEU A 23 -9.55 2.43 4.43
C LEU A 23 -9.12 2.70 5.88
N LEU A 24 -9.45 1.81 6.81
CA LEU A 24 -9.00 1.91 8.19
C LEU A 24 -7.48 1.83 8.29
N LEU A 25 -6.86 0.88 7.62
CA LEU A 25 -5.40 0.75 7.56
C LEU A 25 -4.74 1.99 6.93
N CYS A 26 -5.37 2.57 5.91
CA CYS A 26 -4.93 3.81 5.30
C CYS A 26 -4.93 4.99 6.29
N ILE A 27 -5.98 5.10 7.11
CA ILE A 27 -6.08 6.15 8.15
C ILE A 27 -4.99 5.94 9.20
N ILE A 28 -4.74 4.71 9.65
CA ILE A 28 -3.70 4.39 10.62
C ILE A 28 -2.32 4.78 10.07
N ALA A 29 -2.00 4.37 8.83
CA ALA A 29 -0.74 4.72 8.18
C ALA A 29 -0.55 6.24 8.02
N LEU A 30 -1.64 6.98 7.74
CA LEU A 30 -1.64 8.44 7.65
C LEU A 30 -1.32 9.07 9.01
N LEU A 31 -1.95 8.59 10.08
CA LEU A 31 -1.71 9.08 11.44
C LEU A 31 -0.28 8.81 11.90
N GLU A 32 0.26 7.62 11.62
CA GLU A 32 1.66 7.30 11.88
C GLU A 32 2.62 8.22 11.11
N GLY A 33 2.36 8.44 9.82
CA GLY A 33 3.17 9.35 9.00
C GLY A 33 3.15 10.79 9.51
N ILE A 34 2.00 11.31 9.91
CA ILE A 34 1.85 12.64 10.51
C ILE A 34 2.59 12.71 11.86
N TYR A 35 2.47 11.67 12.68
CA TYR A 35 3.15 11.60 13.97
C TYR A 35 4.68 11.63 13.80
N ASP A 36 5.25 10.79 12.93
CA ASP A 36 6.68 10.73 12.68
C ASP A 36 7.22 12.03 12.08
N PHE A 37 6.48 12.62 11.14
CA PHE A 37 6.82 13.91 10.57
C PHE A 37 6.79 15.03 11.62
N SER A 38 5.75 15.09 12.46
CA SER A 38 5.62 16.08 13.54
C SER A 38 6.73 15.92 14.56
N LYS A 39 7.06 14.68 14.94
CA LYS A 39 8.15 14.37 15.86
C LYS A 39 9.51 14.84 15.31
N SER A 40 9.74 14.69 14.01
CA SER A 40 10.96 15.17 13.36
C SER A 40 11.09 16.70 13.41
N LEU A 41 9.97 17.42 13.38
CA LEU A 41 9.93 18.89 13.45
C LEU A 41 10.11 19.40 14.89
N ILE A 42 9.49 18.75 15.88
CA ILE A 42 9.50 19.20 17.29
C ILE A 42 10.87 18.99 17.92
N LYS A 43 11.57 17.89 17.58
CA LYS A 43 12.88 17.55 18.15
C LYS A 43 14.08 18.16 17.43
N ILE A 44 13.92 19.36 16.90
CA ILE A 44 14.93 20.06 16.07
C ILE A 44 16.29 20.26 16.79
N GLY A 45 16.37 20.16 18.10
CA GLY A 45 17.62 20.34 18.87
C GLY A 45 18.17 19.09 19.55
N GLU A 46 17.41 17.98 19.61
CA GLU A 46 17.75 16.83 20.45
C GLU A 46 18.24 15.60 19.66
N LEU A 47 17.92 15.50 18.36
CA LEU A 47 18.31 14.38 17.52
C LEU A 47 19.45 14.77 16.58
N GLU A 48 20.36 13.83 16.35
CA GLU A 48 21.33 13.97 15.26
C GLU A 48 20.64 14.26 13.94
N THR A 49 21.24 15.07 13.09
CA THR A 49 20.67 15.53 11.83
C THR A 49 20.22 14.35 10.93
N ILE A 50 20.99 13.27 10.93
CA ILE A 50 20.68 12.05 10.15
C ILE A 50 19.40 11.37 10.66
N HIS A 51 19.24 11.20 11.98
CA HIS A 51 18.03 10.60 12.54
C HIS A 51 16.78 11.43 12.27
N ARG A 52 16.90 12.74 12.32
CA ARG A 52 15.79 13.64 11.99
C ARG A 52 15.38 13.53 10.52
N GLN A 53 16.35 13.49 9.61
CA GLN A 53 16.08 13.31 8.17
C GLN A 53 15.45 11.95 7.89
N ALA A 54 15.92 10.90 8.55
CA ALA A 54 15.35 9.56 8.44
C ALA A 54 13.88 9.51 8.90
N LEU A 55 13.55 10.10 10.06
CA LEU A 55 12.18 10.16 10.56
C LEU A 55 11.27 10.97 9.63
N CYS A 56 11.75 12.08 9.08
CA CYS A 56 11.00 12.86 8.10
C CYS A 56 10.73 12.04 6.83
N GLY A 57 11.74 11.33 6.32
CA GLY A 57 11.60 10.44 5.16
C GLY A 57 10.58 9.33 5.40
N LYS A 58 10.62 8.67 6.55
CA LYS A 58 9.65 7.63 6.93
C LYS A 58 8.22 8.18 7.02
N GLY A 59 8.04 9.36 7.61
CA GLY A 59 6.74 10.01 7.68
C GLY A 59 6.16 10.31 6.29
N LEU A 60 6.99 10.82 5.37
CA LEU A 60 6.58 11.04 3.98
C LEU A 60 6.22 9.74 3.25
N ILE A 61 7.00 8.68 3.44
CA ILE A 61 6.71 7.36 2.84
C ILE A 61 5.38 6.82 3.36
N ALA A 62 5.11 6.91 4.67
CA ALA A 62 3.84 6.47 5.24
C ALA A 62 2.64 7.23 4.65
N ILE A 63 2.75 8.55 4.45
CA ILE A 63 1.72 9.37 3.79
C ILE A 63 1.50 8.93 2.33
N LEU A 64 2.58 8.69 1.58
CA LEU A 64 2.50 8.22 0.20
C LEU A 64 1.89 6.82 0.11
N LEU A 65 2.25 5.91 1.01
CA LEU A 65 1.65 4.57 1.10
C LEU A 65 0.15 4.66 1.39
N ALA A 66 -0.25 5.51 2.33
CA ALA A 66 -1.66 5.75 2.64
C ALA A 66 -2.42 6.25 1.40
N PHE A 67 -1.84 7.15 0.62
CA PHE A 67 -2.43 7.64 -0.63
C PHE A 67 -2.57 6.52 -1.66
N VAL A 68 -1.54 5.71 -1.86
CA VAL A 68 -1.56 4.57 -2.82
C VAL A 68 -2.62 3.55 -2.44
N ILE A 69 -2.67 3.13 -1.16
CA ILE A 69 -3.67 2.20 -0.64
C ILE A 69 -5.09 2.78 -0.79
N GLY A 70 -5.26 4.07 -0.50
CA GLY A 70 -6.53 4.77 -0.66
C GLY A 70 -7.01 4.79 -2.12
N LYS A 71 -6.10 4.96 -3.09
CA LYS A 71 -6.42 4.89 -4.53
C LYS A 71 -6.85 3.49 -4.96
N ILE A 72 -6.16 2.45 -4.48
CA ILE A 72 -6.54 1.05 -4.75
C ILE A 72 -7.94 0.78 -4.16
N ALA A 73 -8.17 1.15 -2.90
CA ALA A 73 -9.46 0.97 -2.24
C ALA A 73 -10.60 1.71 -2.96
N TYR A 74 -10.35 2.94 -3.42
CA TYR A 74 -11.29 3.71 -4.22
C TYR A 74 -11.64 3.00 -5.53
N ASN A 75 -10.65 2.49 -6.26
CA ASN A 75 -10.85 1.78 -7.51
C ASN A 75 -11.66 0.50 -7.30
N ILE A 76 -11.35 -0.27 -6.25
CA ILE A 76 -12.08 -1.49 -5.88
C ILE A 76 -13.54 -1.17 -5.56
N LYS A 77 -13.81 -0.10 -4.79
CA LYS A 77 -15.17 0.35 -4.48
C LYS A 77 -16.00 0.63 -5.73
N HIS A 78 -15.38 1.09 -6.81
CA HIS A 78 -16.03 1.39 -8.09
C HIS A 78 -15.99 0.21 -9.07
N GLY A 79 -15.68 -0.98 -8.61
CA GLY A 79 -15.66 -2.20 -9.43
C GLY A 79 -14.45 -2.32 -10.38
N LYS A 80 -13.47 -1.43 -10.25
CA LYS A 80 -12.24 -1.42 -11.06
C LYS A 80 -11.12 -2.18 -10.37
N ILE A 81 -11.27 -3.49 -10.23
CA ILE A 81 -10.29 -4.34 -9.50
C ILE A 81 -9.08 -4.60 -10.38
N TYR A 82 -9.28 -5.24 -11.51
CA TYR A 82 -8.22 -5.60 -12.44
C TYR A 82 -8.01 -4.47 -13.44
N THR A 83 -7.09 -3.55 -13.12
CA THR A 83 -6.68 -2.46 -13.99
C THR A 83 -5.16 -2.31 -13.93
N TYR A 84 -4.54 -1.88 -15.03
CA TYR A 84 -3.10 -1.54 -15.04
C TYR A 84 -2.75 -0.51 -13.96
N LYS A 85 -3.64 0.46 -13.70
CA LYS A 85 -3.45 1.47 -12.65
C LYS A 85 -3.31 0.84 -11.27
N ASN A 86 -4.13 -0.15 -10.93
CA ASN A 86 -4.01 -0.84 -9.65
C ASN A 86 -2.71 -1.65 -9.56
N ALA A 87 -2.30 -2.31 -10.65
CA ALA A 87 -1.02 -3.00 -10.71
C ALA A 87 0.15 -2.03 -10.49
N ASP A 88 0.10 -0.84 -11.12
CA ASP A 88 1.12 0.19 -10.94
C ASP A 88 1.12 0.75 -9.52
N TYR A 89 -0.03 0.97 -8.90
CA TYR A 89 -0.11 1.39 -7.49
C TYR A 89 0.49 0.34 -6.55
N ILE A 90 0.27 -0.94 -6.79
CA ILE A 90 0.90 -2.02 -5.99
C ILE A 90 2.41 -2.02 -6.21
N PHE A 91 2.88 -1.79 -7.42
CA PHE A 91 4.31 -1.64 -7.71
C PHE A 91 4.94 -0.47 -6.97
N TYR A 92 4.27 0.71 -6.97
CA TYR A 92 4.74 1.88 -6.20
C TYR A 92 4.74 1.62 -4.70
N ALA A 93 3.74 0.90 -4.18
CA ALA A 93 3.73 0.49 -2.78
C ALA A 93 4.93 -0.40 -2.44
N ALA A 94 5.26 -1.37 -3.30
CA ALA A 94 6.44 -2.22 -3.13
C ALA A 94 7.74 -1.39 -3.08
N PHE A 95 7.87 -0.42 -3.98
CA PHE A 95 9.03 0.47 -4.02
C PHE A 95 9.14 1.33 -2.75
N LEU A 96 8.01 1.87 -2.26
CA LEU A 96 7.98 2.66 -1.03
C LEU A 96 8.36 1.82 0.20
N VAL A 97 7.90 0.58 0.29
CA VAL A 97 8.30 -0.36 1.36
C VAL A 97 9.79 -0.66 1.29
N PHE A 98 10.33 -0.85 0.10
CA PHE A 98 11.77 -1.04 -0.08
C PHE A 98 12.58 0.17 0.42
N VAL A 99 12.19 1.39 0.02
CA VAL A 99 12.87 2.62 0.45
C VAL A 99 12.76 2.82 1.97
N ASP A 100 11.61 2.54 2.57
CA ASP A 100 11.42 2.61 4.03
C ASP A 100 12.36 1.66 4.77
N ASN A 101 12.51 0.44 4.25
CA ASN A 101 13.44 -0.54 4.81
C ASN A 101 14.90 -0.07 4.73
N GLU A 102 15.33 0.45 3.57
CA GLU A 102 16.68 0.99 3.38
C GLU A 102 16.98 2.17 4.32
N ILE A 103 16.00 3.06 4.54
CA ILE A 103 16.13 4.17 5.50
C ILE A 103 16.30 3.62 6.92
N THR A 104 15.49 2.62 7.28
CA THR A 104 15.51 2.04 8.62
C THR A 104 16.84 1.34 8.90
N GLU A 105 17.32 0.53 7.99
CA GLU A 105 18.56 -0.23 8.17
C GLU A 105 19.82 0.66 8.10
N ARG A 106 19.88 1.55 7.11
CA ARG A 106 21.13 2.30 6.85
C ARG A 106 21.25 3.63 7.60
N LEU A 107 20.13 4.32 7.86
CA LEU A 107 20.16 5.61 8.51
C LEU A 107 19.80 5.55 9.99
N LEU A 108 19.00 4.59 10.41
CA LEU A 108 18.64 4.39 11.80
C LEU A 108 19.43 3.26 12.47
N ASP A 109 20.21 2.51 11.69
CA ASP A 109 21.03 1.36 12.16
C ASP A 109 20.17 0.33 12.93
N ILE A 110 18.95 0.09 12.43
CA ILE A 110 18.01 -0.87 13.00
C ILE A 110 17.92 -2.07 12.08
N ASP A 111 18.30 -3.24 12.59
CA ASP A 111 18.10 -4.51 11.87
C ASP A 111 16.61 -4.82 11.78
N THR A 112 16.07 -4.77 10.58
CA THR A 112 14.66 -5.06 10.30
C THR A 112 14.38 -6.54 10.03
N GLY A 113 15.45 -7.35 9.91
CA GLY A 113 15.35 -8.76 9.54
C GLY A 113 14.85 -9.00 8.12
N ILE A 114 14.46 -10.23 7.85
CA ILE A 114 14.06 -10.68 6.49
C ILE A 114 12.63 -10.28 6.10
N VAL A 115 11.75 -9.98 7.06
CA VAL A 115 10.32 -9.78 6.81
C VAL A 115 10.03 -8.61 5.87
N PRO A 116 10.60 -7.41 6.04
CA PRO A 116 10.39 -6.31 5.10
C PRO A 116 10.88 -6.65 3.68
N THR A 117 12.01 -7.34 3.57
CA THR A 117 12.55 -7.79 2.28
C THR A 117 11.58 -8.73 1.57
N LEU A 118 11.01 -9.71 2.26
CA LEU A 118 9.99 -10.59 1.69
C LEU A 118 8.71 -9.83 1.34
N THR A 119 8.34 -8.83 2.12
CA THR A 119 7.13 -8.03 1.90
C THR A 119 7.17 -7.29 0.57
N TRP A 120 8.23 -6.53 0.28
CA TRP A 120 8.30 -5.79 -0.97
C TRP A 120 8.46 -6.71 -2.19
N ILE A 121 9.18 -7.83 -2.08
CA ILE A 121 9.26 -8.86 -3.14
C ILE A 121 7.86 -9.45 -3.42
N PHE A 122 7.11 -9.76 -2.38
CA PHE A 122 5.75 -10.28 -2.50
C PHE A 122 4.81 -9.27 -3.18
N LEU A 123 4.90 -8.00 -2.83
CA LEU A 123 4.13 -6.94 -3.48
C LEU A 123 4.48 -6.79 -4.97
N LEU A 124 5.75 -6.90 -5.35
CA LEU A 124 6.16 -6.92 -6.75
C LEU A 124 5.51 -8.08 -7.50
N TYR A 125 5.49 -9.27 -6.88
CA TYR A 125 4.87 -10.45 -7.47
C TYR A 125 3.35 -10.28 -7.64
N ILE A 126 2.67 -9.72 -6.65
CA ILE A 126 1.24 -9.38 -6.74
C ILE A 126 0.99 -8.39 -7.88
N SER A 127 1.79 -7.33 -8.01
CA SER A 127 1.68 -6.39 -9.13
C SER A 127 1.76 -7.09 -10.49
N TYR A 128 2.67 -8.04 -10.63
CA TYR A 128 2.81 -8.84 -11.83
C TYR A 128 1.57 -9.71 -12.11
N ILE A 129 1.04 -10.40 -11.09
CA ILE A 129 -0.19 -11.20 -11.21
C ILE A 129 -1.37 -10.32 -11.65
N PHE A 130 -1.48 -9.11 -11.09
CA PHE A 130 -2.53 -8.17 -11.50
C PHE A 130 -2.42 -7.79 -12.98
N LYS A 131 -1.22 -7.58 -13.50
CA LYS A 131 -1.02 -7.31 -14.94
C LYS A 131 -1.45 -8.48 -15.81
N ILE A 132 -1.14 -9.71 -15.41
CA ILE A 132 -1.61 -10.92 -16.10
C ILE A 132 -3.14 -10.97 -16.08
N GLY A 133 -3.77 -10.72 -14.92
CA GLY A 133 -5.23 -10.71 -14.78
C GLY A 133 -5.91 -9.68 -15.69
N VAL A 134 -5.29 -8.51 -15.90
CA VAL A 134 -5.79 -7.51 -16.84
C VAL A 134 -5.74 -8.03 -18.28
N HIS A 135 -4.63 -8.63 -18.70
CA HIS A 135 -4.51 -9.22 -20.04
C HIS A 135 -5.54 -10.30 -20.29
N MET A 136 -5.72 -11.22 -19.32
CA MET A 136 -6.72 -12.29 -19.46
C MET A 136 -8.13 -11.73 -19.63
N LYS A 137 -8.47 -10.65 -18.91
CA LYS A 137 -9.77 -10.00 -19.03
C LYS A 137 -9.94 -9.32 -20.38
N GLU A 138 -8.92 -8.65 -20.91
CA GLU A 138 -8.96 -8.04 -22.23
C GLU A 138 -9.15 -9.10 -23.33
N ASP A 139 -8.48 -10.25 -23.20
CA ASP A 139 -8.66 -11.36 -24.15
C ASP A 139 -10.06 -11.97 -24.10
N GLU A 140 -10.68 -12.07 -22.92
CA GLU A 140 -12.06 -12.52 -22.79
C GLU A 140 -13.05 -11.54 -23.42
N ASP A 141 -12.83 -10.23 -23.29
CA ASP A 141 -13.69 -9.19 -23.87
C ASP A 141 -13.60 -9.13 -25.42
N LEU A 142 -12.51 -9.66 -26.01
CA LEU A 142 -12.29 -9.73 -27.45
C LEU A 142 -12.89 -11.00 -28.10
N THR A 143 -13.21 -12.00 -27.32
CA THR A 143 -13.85 -13.24 -27.77
C THR A 143 -15.35 -13.20 -27.56
#